data_1e0f52d181755d124ff6fdaf52aff9c8
#
_entry.id   1e0f52d181755d124ff6fdaf52aff9c8
#
_cell.length_a   1.000
_cell.length_b   1.000
_cell.length_c   1.000
_cell.angle_alpha   90.00
_cell.angle_beta   90.00
_cell.angle_gamma   90.00
#
_symmetry.space_group_name_H-M   'P 1'
#
loop_
_entity.id
_entity.type
_entity.pdbx_description
1 polymer ?
#
loop_
_entity_poly.entity_id
_entity_poly.type
_entity_poly.pdbx_seq_one_letter_code
_entity_poly.pdbx_strand_id
1 'polypeptide(L)'
;EVDASRIETRHSQGWVSLVIEDAAEAFKVAQEYMDKKETVSIAYHGNIVDLLQYAVDNNIKIELLSDQTSCHVPYDGGYCPQGLTFEERTEMLANDKDKFCELVDQTLVKHYHLIKTLVERGAYFFDYGNSFMRAVFDAGAKDIAKNGEDTSEGFIFPSYVEDILGPELFDYGYGPFRWCCLSGKPEDLRKTDHAAMEIINPERRSQDRDNWIWIRDAEKNKLVVGTQCRILYQDALGRRDIALKFNEMVRNGEIGPVMLGRDHHDTGGTDSPYRETSNIYDGSNITADMAVHCYAGNAARGMSLVALHNGGGVGISKSINGGFGMVLDGSERVDEILKAAIPWDTMIGVSRRSWGRCEHSIETVAEYNRIREGQDYVTMPYLASDELIERVCKDVVVEPHHHTHH
;
A
#
# COMPACT_ATOMS: atom_id res chain seq x y z
N GLU A 1 2.62 18.33 7.35
CA GLU A 1 2.53 18.83 5.97
C GLU A 1 3.03 20.26 5.89
N VAL A 2 3.87 20.56 4.90
CA VAL A 2 4.46 21.92 4.69
C VAL A 2 3.64 22.77 3.73
N ASP A 3 2.80 22.17 2.91
CA ASP A 3 1.92 22.85 1.97
C ASP A 3 0.56 23.13 2.62
N ALA A 4 0.32 24.39 2.99
CA ALA A 4 -0.91 24.84 3.62
C ALA A 4 -2.16 24.53 2.80
N SER A 5 -2.08 24.57 1.47
CA SER A 5 -3.22 24.32 0.57
C SER A 5 -3.73 22.89 0.68
N ARG A 6 -2.83 21.93 0.92
CA ARG A 6 -3.19 20.53 1.11
C ARG A 6 -3.89 20.31 2.44
N ILE A 7 -3.43 20.96 3.48
CA ILE A 7 -4.08 20.91 4.80
C ILE A 7 -5.47 21.53 4.72
N GLU A 8 -5.61 22.69 4.09
CA GLU A 8 -6.89 23.37 3.91
C GLU A 8 -7.92 22.49 3.20
N THR A 9 -7.49 21.80 2.13
CA THR A 9 -8.33 20.86 1.40
C THR A 9 -8.84 19.75 2.33
N ARG A 10 -7.97 19.11 3.09
CA ARG A 10 -8.36 18.03 4.01
C ARG A 10 -9.21 18.51 5.18
N HIS A 11 -8.94 19.68 5.68
CA HIS A 11 -9.74 20.30 6.74
C HIS A 11 -11.15 20.66 6.25
N SER A 12 -11.27 21.26 5.07
CA SER A 12 -12.58 21.59 4.47
C SER A 12 -13.42 20.36 4.15
N GLN A 13 -12.78 19.23 3.83
CA GLN A 13 -13.45 17.95 3.60
C GLN A 13 -13.85 17.23 4.90
N GLY A 14 -13.42 17.73 6.05
CA GLY A 14 -13.69 17.10 7.34
C GLY A 14 -12.82 15.90 7.70
N TRP A 15 -11.73 15.66 6.97
CA TRP A 15 -10.76 14.61 7.28
C TRP A 15 -9.78 14.99 8.37
N VAL A 16 -9.50 16.28 8.51
CA VAL A 16 -8.67 16.86 9.56
C VAL A 16 -9.56 17.71 10.45
N SER A 17 -9.53 17.44 11.75
CA SER A 17 -10.34 18.15 12.73
C SER A 17 -9.73 19.50 13.11
N LEU A 18 -8.42 19.54 13.33
CA LEU A 18 -7.69 20.72 13.79
C LEU A 18 -6.43 20.95 12.96
N VAL A 19 -6.11 22.22 12.75
CA VAL A 19 -4.87 22.65 12.08
C VAL A 19 -4.06 23.47 13.08
N ILE A 20 -2.81 23.07 13.33
CA ILE A 20 -1.94 23.68 14.34
C ILE A 20 -0.55 23.91 13.72
N GLU A 21 0.02 25.10 13.92
CA GLU A 21 1.33 25.47 13.37
C GLU A 21 2.46 25.39 14.40
N ASP A 22 2.14 25.36 15.68
CA ASP A 22 3.11 25.25 16.76
C ASP A 22 3.21 23.84 17.30
N ALA A 23 4.41 23.27 17.35
CA ALA A 23 4.64 21.90 17.81
C ALA A 23 4.23 21.71 19.30
N ALA A 24 4.54 22.67 20.15
CA ALA A 24 4.15 22.61 21.55
C ALA A 24 2.64 22.59 21.72
N GLU A 25 1.93 23.43 20.98
CA GLU A 25 0.46 23.48 20.98
C GLU A 25 -0.16 22.19 20.44
N ALA A 26 0.42 21.64 19.36
CA ALA A 26 -0.05 20.38 18.77
C ALA A 26 -0.02 19.23 19.80
N PHE A 27 1.09 19.06 20.51
CA PHE A 27 1.20 18.03 21.52
C PHE A 27 0.35 18.30 22.77
N LYS A 28 0.21 19.56 23.18
CA LYS A 28 -0.68 19.94 24.26
C LYS A 28 -2.13 19.58 23.97
N VAL A 29 -2.62 19.95 22.79
CA VAL A 29 -3.99 19.64 22.37
C VAL A 29 -4.19 18.12 22.24
N ALA A 30 -3.23 17.40 21.64
CA ALA A 30 -3.28 15.95 21.58
C ALA A 30 -3.41 15.33 22.97
N GLN A 31 -2.63 15.78 23.95
CA GLN A 31 -2.69 15.28 25.33
C GLN A 31 -4.05 15.58 25.99
N GLU A 32 -4.63 16.74 25.75
CA GLU A 32 -5.96 17.09 26.28
C GLU A 32 -7.04 16.12 25.77
N TYR A 33 -7.00 15.74 24.48
CA TYR A 33 -7.92 14.74 23.91
C TYR A 33 -7.67 13.33 24.47
N MET A 34 -6.40 12.94 24.62
CA MET A 34 -6.03 11.65 25.22
C MET A 34 -6.52 11.55 26.67
N ASP A 35 -6.39 12.60 27.46
CA ASP A 35 -6.85 12.65 28.86
C ASP A 35 -8.36 12.50 28.96
N LYS A 36 -9.09 13.03 28.00
CA LYS A 36 -10.55 12.88 27.88
C LYS A 36 -10.98 11.56 27.25
N LYS A 37 -10.03 10.76 26.76
CA LYS A 37 -10.30 9.54 25.96
C LYS A 37 -11.13 9.81 24.71
N GLU A 38 -10.90 10.96 24.09
CA GLU A 38 -11.52 11.39 22.85
C GLU A 38 -10.53 11.26 21.68
N THR A 39 -11.04 10.97 20.49
CA THR A 39 -10.24 10.90 19.26
C THR A 39 -10.23 12.24 18.54
N VAL A 40 -9.10 12.58 17.94
CA VAL A 40 -8.96 13.79 17.13
C VAL A 40 -7.92 13.55 16.02
N SER A 41 -8.11 14.15 14.86
CA SER A 41 -7.10 14.26 13.83
C SER A 41 -6.53 15.69 13.82
N ILE A 42 -5.20 15.78 13.97
CA ILE A 42 -4.48 17.05 14.02
C ILE A 42 -3.51 17.10 12.84
N ALA A 43 -3.67 18.10 11.98
CA ALA A 43 -2.69 18.43 10.98
C ALA A 43 -1.71 19.47 11.55
N TYR A 44 -0.46 19.09 11.63
CA TYR A 44 0.62 20.02 11.94
C TYR A 44 1.11 20.66 10.64
N HIS A 45 0.97 21.99 10.55
CA HIS A 45 1.50 22.76 9.43
C HIS A 45 2.94 23.13 9.71
N GLY A 46 3.87 22.34 9.23
CA GLY A 46 5.30 22.54 9.44
C GLY A 46 6.10 21.32 9.01
N ASN A 47 7.40 21.38 9.31
CA ASN A 47 8.29 20.27 9.01
C ASN A 47 8.20 19.19 10.07
N ILE A 48 8.12 17.93 9.64
CA ILE A 48 8.07 16.79 10.55
C ILE A 48 9.28 16.72 11.47
N VAL A 49 10.44 17.15 11.01
CA VAL A 49 11.67 17.13 11.81
C VAL A 49 11.56 18.09 12.99
N ASP A 50 10.92 19.26 12.82
CA ASP A 50 10.66 20.20 13.91
C ASP A 50 9.71 19.60 14.95
N LEU A 51 8.67 18.90 14.50
CA LEU A 51 7.72 18.22 15.36
C LEU A 51 8.40 17.12 16.19
N LEU A 52 9.20 16.28 15.56
CA LEU A 52 9.94 15.19 16.21
C LEU A 52 11.01 15.72 17.16
N GLN A 53 11.69 16.83 16.79
CA GLN A 53 12.68 17.46 17.66
C GLN A 53 12.03 17.94 18.97
N TYR A 54 10.87 18.58 18.86
CA TYR A 54 10.11 18.99 20.06
C TYR A 54 9.75 17.78 20.93
N ALA A 55 9.30 16.69 20.31
CA ALA A 55 8.94 15.48 21.03
C ALA A 55 10.14 14.88 21.78
N VAL A 56 11.30 14.83 21.14
CA VAL A 56 12.55 14.33 21.76
C VAL A 56 12.99 15.23 22.91
N ASP A 57 13.01 16.53 22.69
CA ASP A 57 13.50 17.51 23.67
C ASP A 57 12.59 17.62 24.91
N ASN A 58 11.31 17.33 24.78
CA ASN A 58 10.31 17.46 25.84
C ASN A 58 9.79 16.11 26.36
N ASN A 59 10.46 15.00 26.04
CA ASN A 59 10.07 13.65 26.47
C ASN A 59 8.60 13.30 26.18
N ILE A 60 8.09 13.73 25.05
CA ILE A 60 6.74 13.37 24.61
C ILE A 60 6.70 11.88 24.27
N LYS A 61 5.77 11.16 24.89
CA LYS A 61 5.53 9.76 24.57
C LYS A 61 4.77 9.64 23.24
N ILE A 62 5.40 8.96 22.28
CA ILE A 62 4.79 8.62 21.01
C ILE A 62 4.75 7.10 20.92
N GLU A 63 3.59 6.53 20.59
CA GLU A 63 3.42 5.08 20.51
C GLU A 63 3.69 4.56 19.11
N LEU A 64 3.27 5.29 18.06
CA LEU A 64 3.37 4.87 16.69
C LEU A 64 3.86 5.99 15.78
N LEU A 65 4.86 5.68 14.96
CA LEU A 65 5.44 6.57 13.95
C LEU A 65 5.47 5.88 12.58
N SER A 66 5.28 6.65 11.53
CA SER A 66 5.48 6.15 10.18
C SER A 66 5.90 7.25 9.21
N ASP A 67 6.55 6.87 8.11
CA ASP A 67 6.72 7.68 6.91
C ASP A 67 6.07 6.95 5.74
N GLN A 68 5.39 7.64 4.84
CA GLN A 68 4.65 6.99 3.77
C GLN A 68 5.15 7.35 2.37
N THR A 69 5.19 8.62 2.02
CA THR A 69 5.35 9.06 0.62
C THR A 69 6.45 10.09 0.38
N SER A 70 7.02 10.66 1.43
CA SER A 70 7.95 11.78 1.34
C SER A 70 9.21 11.46 0.51
N CYS A 71 9.66 10.22 0.53
CA CYS A 71 10.90 9.79 -0.10
C CYS A 71 10.72 9.00 -1.41
N HIS A 72 9.56 9.08 -2.06
CA HIS A 72 9.42 8.54 -3.41
C HIS A 72 10.33 9.27 -4.42
N VAL A 73 10.40 10.58 -4.34
CA VAL A 73 11.30 11.44 -5.14
C VAL A 73 11.89 12.55 -4.26
N PRO A 74 12.77 12.20 -3.31
CA PRO A 74 13.21 13.16 -2.29
C PRO A 74 13.93 14.37 -2.86
N TYR A 75 14.72 14.18 -3.91
CA TYR A 75 15.52 15.24 -4.53
C TYR A 75 14.78 16.04 -5.61
N ASP A 76 13.58 15.65 -5.94
CA ASP A 76 12.73 16.31 -6.94
C ASP A 76 11.49 16.97 -6.31
N GLY A 77 11.55 17.25 -5.02
CA GLY A 77 10.55 18.00 -4.29
C GLY A 77 9.61 17.17 -3.42
N GLY A 78 9.81 15.86 -3.34
CA GLY A 78 9.01 14.99 -2.47
C GLY A 78 9.30 15.15 -0.97
N TYR A 79 10.52 15.59 -0.64
CA TYR A 79 10.97 15.82 0.73
C TYR A 79 11.32 17.29 0.95
N CYS A 80 10.83 17.88 2.05
CA CYS A 80 11.12 19.28 2.38
C CYS A 80 12.25 19.37 3.40
N PRO A 81 13.38 20.01 3.08
CA PRO A 81 14.45 20.25 4.03
C PRO A 81 13.96 21.05 5.24
N GLN A 82 14.51 20.76 6.42
CA GLN A 82 14.23 21.52 7.63
C GLN A 82 14.70 22.98 7.49
N GLY A 83 13.91 23.89 8.03
CA GLY A 83 14.23 25.31 8.04
C GLY A 83 13.78 26.09 6.81
N LEU A 84 13.16 25.43 5.83
CA LEU A 84 12.58 26.05 4.64
C LEU A 84 11.06 26.01 4.70
N THR A 85 10.41 27.11 4.29
CA THR A 85 8.98 27.10 3.98
C THR A 85 8.74 26.33 2.68
N PHE A 86 7.48 26.01 2.39
CA PHE A 86 7.11 25.36 1.13
C PHE A 86 7.55 26.20 -0.08
N GLU A 87 7.38 27.52 -0.03
CA GLU A 87 7.77 28.48 -1.07
C GLU A 87 9.29 28.56 -1.23
N GLU A 88 10.02 28.69 -0.14
CA GLU A 88 11.50 28.71 -0.13
C GLU A 88 12.08 27.41 -0.68
N ARG A 89 11.51 26.26 -0.29
CA ARG A 89 11.89 24.95 -0.82
C ARG A 89 11.69 24.88 -2.33
N THR A 90 10.55 25.32 -2.81
CA THR A 90 10.21 25.31 -4.25
C THR A 90 11.15 26.18 -5.05
N GLU A 91 11.48 27.36 -4.54
CA GLU A 91 12.44 28.27 -5.16
C GLU A 91 13.85 27.68 -5.19
N MET A 92 14.31 27.11 -4.09
CA MET A 92 15.64 26.49 -4.03
C MET A 92 15.76 25.30 -4.98
N LEU A 93 14.75 24.46 -5.05
CA LEU A 93 14.71 23.31 -5.98
C LEU A 93 14.85 23.77 -7.44
N ALA A 94 14.21 24.89 -7.78
CA ALA A 94 14.25 25.44 -9.13
C ALA A 94 15.59 26.14 -9.48
N ASN A 95 16.19 26.81 -8.51
CA ASN A 95 17.31 27.73 -8.77
C ASN A 95 18.67 27.25 -8.22
N ASP A 96 18.69 26.36 -7.24
CA ASP A 96 19.90 25.82 -6.62
C ASP A 96 19.70 24.37 -6.18
N LYS A 97 19.58 23.49 -7.14
CA LYS A 97 19.28 22.08 -6.91
C LYS A 97 20.36 21.37 -6.08
N ASP A 98 21.63 21.72 -6.26
CA ASP A 98 22.73 21.10 -5.51
C ASP A 98 22.61 21.41 -4.01
N LYS A 99 22.33 22.67 -3.69
CA LYS A 99 22.08 23.09 -2.32
C LYS A 99 20.84 22.42 -1.72
N PHE A 100 19.78 22.32 -2.51
CA PHE A 100 18.57 21.61 -2.11
C PHE A 100 18.86 20.15 -1.76
N CYS A 101 19.57 19.41 -2.60
CA CYS A 101 19.94 18.01 -2.36
C CYS A 101 20.80 17.86 -1.09
N GLU A 102 21.75 18.75 -0.88
CA GLU A 102 22.59 18.75 0.34
C GLU A 102 21.73 18.91 1.60
N LEU A 103 20.79 19.84 1.59
CA LEU A 103 19.89 20.07 2.73
C LEU A 103 18.91 18.92 2.94
N VAL A 104 18.46 18.26 1.87
CA VAL A 104 17.65 17.02 1.96
C VAL A 104 18.44 15.95 2.68
N ASP A 105 19.67 15.67 2.30
CA ASP A 105 20.51 14.66 2.94
C ASP A 105 20.73 14.95 4.44
N GLN A 106 21.06 16.17 4.77
CA GLN A 106 21.25 16.59 6.17
C GLN A 106 19.97 16.41 6.99
N THR A 107 18.82 16.76 6.42
CA THR A 107 17.54 16.64 7.08
C THR A 107 17.12 15.18 7.25
N LEU A 108 17.33 14.33 6.25
CA LEU A 108 17.04 12.90 6.33
C LEU A 108 17.84 12.22 7.45
N VAL A 109 19.11 12.51 7.57
CA VAL A 109 19.97 11.98 8.64
C VAL A 109 19.46 12.41 10.02
N LYS A 110 19.13 13.69 10.18
CA LYS A 110 18.56 14.22 11.42
C LYS A 110 17.20 13.61 11.74
N HIS A 111 16.35 13.48 10.74
CA HIS A 111 15.02 12.83 10.85
C HIS A 111 15.17 11.39 11.38
N TYR A 112 16.08 10.62 10.79
CA TYR A 112 16.39 9.27 11.23
C TYR A 112 16.86 9.20 12.69
N HIS A 113 17.77 10.07 13.09
CA HIS A 113 18.28 10.08 14.48
C HIS A 113 17.18 10.40 15.48
N LEU A 114 16.25 11.29 15.16
CA LEU A 114 15.08 11.59 16.01
C LEU A 114 14.14 10.38 16.11
N ILE A 115 13.85 9.71 15.00
CA ILE A 115 13.06 8.48 15.01
C ILE A 115 13.73 7.41 15.87
N LYS A 116 15.04 7.20 15.69
CA LYS A 116 15.81 6.22 16.45
C LYS A 116 15.74 6.49 17.95
N THR A 117 15.86 7.74 18.37
CA THR A 117 15.72 8.14 19.75
C THR A 117 14.33 7.82 20.31
N LEU A 118 13.28 8.13 19.55
CA LEU A 118 11.91 7.82 19.97
C LEU A 118 11.63 6.32 20.04
N VAL A 119 12.18 5.55 19.10
CA VAL A 119 12.09 4.07 19.13
C VAL A 119 12.81 3.48 20.34
N GLU A 120 13.99 3.99 20.70
CA GLU A 120 14.71 3.60 21.91
C GLU A 120 13.91 3.91 23.20
N ARG A 121 13.02 4.92 23.12
CA ARG A 121 12.09 5.28 24.21
C ARG A 121 10.76 4.53 24.17
N GLY A 122 10.58 3.57 23.25
CA GLY A 122 9.43 2.69 23.18
C GLY A 122 8.43 2.96 22.07
N ALA A 123 8.67 3.93 21.17
CA ALA A 123 7.85 4.11 19.98
C ALA A 123 8.05 2.96 18.98
N TYR A 124 6.99 2.57 18.29
CA TYR A 124 7.08 1.67 17.15
C TYR A 124 7.09 2.49 15.86
N PHE A 125 8.14 2.33 15.06
CA PHE A 125 8.26 2.98 13.75
C PHE A 125 8.21 1.95 12.63
N PHE A 126 7.50 2.26 11.56
CA PHE A 126 7.57 1.55 10.29
C PHE A 126 7.61 2.53 9.12
N ASP A 127 8.41 2.20 8.11
CA ASP A 127 8.30 2.83 6.80
C ASP A 127 7.15 2.15 6.04
N TYR A 128 6.38 2.88 5.27
CA TYR A 128 5.32 2.28 4.46
C TYR A 128 5.87 1.27 3.45
N GLY A 129 6.93 1.63 2.74
CA GLY A 129 7.73 0.71 1.92
C GLY A 129 9.16 0.65 2.45
N ASN A 130 10.12 0.95 1.60
CA ASN A 130 11.53 1.03 1.97
C ASN A 130 12.17 2.36 1.50
N SER A 131 11.38 3.27 0.94
CA SER A 131 11.89 4.48 0.28
C SER A 131 12.54 5.45 1.25
N PHE A 132 11.95 5.66 2.43
CA PHE A 132 12.51 6.52 3.46
C PHE A 132 13.83 5.94 3.99
N MET A 133 13.82 4.65 4.37
CA MET A 133 15.01 3.99 4.91
C MET A 133 16.15 3.95 3.88
N ARG A 134 15.82 3.70 2.63
CA ARG A 134 16.79 3.76 1.53
C ARG A 134 17.35 5.16 1.34
N ALA A 135 16.51 6.19 1.37
CA ALA A 135 16.96 7.58 1.24
C ALA A 135 17.86 8.01 2.40
N VAL A 136 17.56 7.58 3.61
CA VAL A 136 18.41 7.81 4.79
C VAL A 136 19.77 7.15 4.63
N PHE A 137 19.80 5.90 4.17
CA PHE A 137 21.05 5.18 3.90
C PHE A 137 21.90 5.91 2.84
N ASP A 138 21.28 6.31 1.74
CA ASP A 138 21.96 7.03 0.64
C ASP A 138 22.42 8.43 1.08
N ALA A 139 21.74 9.06 2.05
CA ALA A 139 22.15 10.32 2.66
C ALA A 139 23.36 10.21 3.61
N GLY A 140 23.82 8.99 3.89
CA GLY A 140 25.04 8.70 4.65
C GLY A 140 24.85 8.02 6.02
N ALA A 141 23.63 7.88 6.52
CA ALA A 141 23.35 7.19 7.78
C ALA A 141 23.27 5.66 7.54
N LYS A 142 24.40 5.03 7.31
CA LYS A 142 24.47 3.62 6.95
C LYS A 142 24.04 2.65 8.05
N ASP A 143 24.04 3.08 9.29
CA ASP A 143 23.59 2.30 10.45
C ASP A 143 22.07 2.02 10.46
N ILE A 144 21.29 2.61 9.55
CA ILE A 144 19.90 2.21 9.31
C ILE A 144 19.79 0.84 8.63
N ALA A 145 20.83 0.42 7.90
CA ALA A 145 20.94 -0.95 7.39
C ALA A 145 21.32 -1.93 8.50
N LYS A 146 20.76 -3.13 8.50
CA LYS A 146 21.01 -4.15 9.54
C LYS A 146 22.47 -4.49 9.72
N ASN A 147 23.22 -4.61 8.62
CA ASN A 147 24.66 -4.91 8.67
C ASN A 147 25.56 -3.65 8.77
N GLY A 148 25.00 -2.45 8.62
CA GLY A 148 25.71 -1.18 8.69
C GLY A 148 26.59 -0.84 7.47
N GLU A 149 26.63 -1.71 6.47
CA GLU A 149 27.48 -1.57 5.27
C GLU A 149 26.69 -1.34 4.00
N ASP A 150 25.70 -2.21 3.76
CA ASP A 150 24.82 -2.19 2.61
C ASP A 150 23.39 -2.62 2.99
N THR A 151 22.49 -2.59 2.04
CA THR A 151 21.06 -2.89 2.25
C THR A 151 20.69 -4.34 1.96
N SER A 152 21.64 -5.23 1.77
CA SER A 152 21.41 -6.65 1.40
C SER A 152 20.60 -7.43 2.43
N GLU A 153 20.79 -7.12 3.72
CA GLU A 153 20.08 -7.74 4.83
C GLU A 153 18.85 -6.97 5.29
N GLY A 154 18.49 -5.90 4.58
CA GLY A 154 17.38 -5.01 4.92
C GLY A 154 17.73 -3.96 5.98
N PHE A 155 16.70 -3.38 6.59
CA PHE A 155 16.81 -2.24 7.50
C PHE A 155 16.46 -2.60 8.93
N ILE A 156 16.92 -1.77 9.88
CA ILE A 156 16.66 -1.97 11.32
C ILE A 156 15.20 -1.72 11.71
N PHE A 157 14.44 -0.97 10.91
CA PHE A 157 13.02 -0.74 11.13
C PHE A 157 12.16 -1.57 10.17
N PRO A 158 10.93 -1.94 10.58
CA PRO A 158 10.02 -2.66 9.71
C PRO A 158 9.59 -1.84 8.49
N SER A 159 9.32 -2.57 7.40
CA SER A 159 8.57 -2.08 6.25
C SER A 159 7.13 -2.57 6.32
N TYR A 160 6.16 -1.67 6.23
CA TYR A 160 4.75 -2.04 6.26
C TYR A 160 4.38 -2.98 5.09
N VAL A 161 4.88 -2.66 3.89
CA VAL A 161 4.61 -3.49 2.71
C VAL A 161 5.28 -4.86 2.79
N GLU A 162 6.56 -4.89 3.19
CA GLU A 162 7.34 -6.13 3.23
C GLU A 162 6.94 -7.04 4.40
N ASP A 163 6.81 -6.46 5.60
CA ASP A 163 6.66 -7.22 6.84
C ASP A 163 5.19 -7.41 7.25
N ILE A 164 4.27 -6.58 6.76
CA ILE A 164 2.85 -6.60 7.15
C ILE A 164 1.94 -6.86 5.96
N LEU A 165 1.84 -5.92 4.99
CA LEU A 165 0.93 -6.06 3.86
C LEU A 165 1.24 -7.28 3.00
N GLY A 166 2.51 -7.53 2.71
CA GLY A 166 2.93 -8.69 1.93
C GLY A 166 2.43 -10.00 2.54
N PRO A 167 2.91 -10.37 3.74
CA PRO A 167 2.55 -11.63 4.37
C PRO A 167 1.09 -11.75 4.78
N GLU A 168 0.48 -10.66 5.27
CA GLU A 168 -0.83 -10.71 5.91
C GLU A 168 -1.99 -10.39 4.96
N LEU A 169 -1.74 -9.72 3.85
CA LEU A 169 -2.76 -9.32 2.88
C LEU A 169 -2.45 -9.81 1.46
N PHE A 170 -1.35 -9.39 0.86
CA PHE A 170 -1.06 -9.72 -0.54
C PHE A 170 -0.82 -11.20 -0.78
N ASP A 171 -0.20 -11.90 0.14
CA ASP A 171 0.00 -13.35 0.04
C ASP A 171 -1.30 -14.14 0.07
N TYR A 172 -2.34 -13.60 0.69
CA TYR A 172 -3.70 -14.12 0.66
C TYR A 172 -4.53 -13.64 -0.54
N GLY A 173 -4.00 -12.76 -1.37
CA GLY A 173 -4.72 -12.16 -2.48
C GLY A 173 -5.57 -10.95 -2.11
N TYR A 174 -5.55 -10.50 -0.87
CA TYR A 174 -6.20 -9.25 -0.48
C TYR A 174 -5.44 -8.05 -1.03
N GLY A 175 -6.17 -7.11 -1.58
CA GLY A 175 -5.62 -5.87 -2.09
C GLY A 175 -6.70 -4.89 -2.51
N PRO A 176 -6.32 -3.66 -2.88
CA PRO A 176 -7.28 -2.58 -3.12
C PRO A 176 -8.15 -2.86 -4.35
N PHE A 177 -9.41 -3.11 -4.09
CA PHE A 177 -10.49 -3.29 -5.06
C PHE A 177 -11.41 -2.09 -5.00
N ARG A 178 -11.61 -1.43 -6.13
CA ARG A 178 -12.32 -0.16 -6.24
C ARG A 178 -13.53 -0.24 -7.15
N TRP A 179 -14.58 0.53 -6.82
CA TRP A 179 -15.69 0.77 -7.74
C TRP A 179 -16.21 2.20 -7.63
N CYS A 180 -16.70 2.71 -8.75
CA CYS A 180 -17.36 4.01 -8.85
C CYS A 180 -18.72 3.83 -9.52
N CYS A 181 -19.77 4.37 -8.89
CA CYS A 181 -21.11 4.44 -9.50
C CYS A 181 -21.15 5.59 -10.51
N LEU A 182 -21.23 5.26 -11.80
CA LEU A 182 -21.16 6.24 -12.89
C LEU A 182 -22.39 7.14 -12.97
N SER A 183 -23.50 6.74 -12.33
CA SER A 183 -24.68 7.61 -12.19
C SER A 183 -24.41 8.86 -11.36
N GLY A 184 -23.37 8.82 -10.49
CA GLY A 184 -23.11 9.88 -9.52
C GLY A 184 -24.12 9.96 -8.38
N LYS A 185 -25.07 9.01 -8.31
CA LYS A 185 -26.14 9.01 -7.31
C LYS A 185 -25.71 8.38 -6.00
N PRO A 186 -25.84 9.06 -4.86
CA PRO A 186 -25.58 8.47 -3.55
C PRO A 186 -26.38 7.18 -3.26
N GLU A 187 -27.61 7.10 -3.79
CA GLU A 187 -28.47 5.92 -3.65
C GLU A 187 -27.86 4.68 -4.29
N ASP A 188 -27.24 4.82 -5.47
CA ASP A 188 -26.58 3.72 -6.15
C ASP A 188 -25.37 3.24 -5.34
N LEU A 189 -24.61 4.16 -4.76
CA LEU A 189 -23.50 3.80 -3.89
C LEU A 189 -23.96 3.03 -2.64
N ARG A 190 -25.03 3.45 -1.98
CA ARG A 190 -25.62 2.71 -0.85
C ARG A 190 -26.05 1.31 -1.24
N LYS A 191 -26.65 1.14 -2.41
CA LYS A 191 -27.04 -0.18 -2.92
C LYS A 191 -25.83 -1.08 -3.17
N THR A 192 -24.74 -0.53 -3.73
CA THR A 192 -23.50 -1.29 -3.89
C THR A 192 -22.84 -1.62 -2.55
N ASP A 193 -22.88 -0.73 -1.57
CA ASP A 193 -22.42 -0.99 -0.21
C ASP A 193 -23.16 -2.20 0.41
N HIS A 194 -24.49 -2.21 0.33
CA HIS A 194 -25.31 -3.31 0.84
C HIS A 194 -25.00 -4.64 0.13
N ALA A 195 -24.87 -4.61 -1.19
CA ALA A 195 -24.55 -5.81 -1.96
C ALA A 195 -23.18 -6.37 -1.58
N ALA A 196 -22.18 -5.51 -1.40
CA ALA A 196 -20.85 -5.93 -0.94
C ALA A 196 -20.91 -6.56 0.46
N MET A 197 -21.66 -5.97 1.39
CA MET A 197 -21.84 -6.51 2.74
C MET A 197 -22.53 -7.90 2.75
N GLU A 198 -23.47 -8.14 1.86
CA GLU A 198 -24.14 -9.44 1.72
C GLU A 198 -23.18 -10.54 1.24
N ILE A 199 -22.20 -10.19 0.42
CA ILE A 199 -21.22 -11.13 -0.16
C ILE A 199 -20.09 -11.42 0.81
N ILE A 200 -19.59 -10.39 1.50
CA ILE A 200 -18.48 -10.52 2.44
C ILE A 200 -18.93 -11.30 3.68
N ASN A 201 -18.22 -12.39 3.97
CA ASN A 201 -18.42 -13.12 5.22
C ASN A 201 -17.46 -12.58 6.29
N PRO A 202 -17.91 -11.77 7.26
CA PRO A 202 -17.05 -11.16 8.27
C PRO A 202 -16.43 -12.17 9.26
N GLU A 203 -16.92 -13.41 9.26
CA GLU A 203 -16.43 -14.46 10.17
C GLU A 203 -15.30 -15.31 9.56
N ARG A 204 -15.01 -15.15 8.26
CA ARG A 204 -14.00 -15.98 7.58
C ARG A 204 -12.57 -15.60 8.00
N ARG A 205 -12.23 -14.33 7.90
CA ARG A 205 -10.90 -13.79 8.26
C ARG A 205 -11.03 -12.38 8.83
N SER A 206 -10.03 -11.92 9.58
CA SER A 206 -10.01 -10.57 10.15
C SER A 206 -10.13 -9.48 9.08
N GLN A 207 -9.49 -9.64 7.92
CA GLN A 207 -9.59 -8.68 6.82
C GLN A 207 -11.02 -8.61 6.25
N ASP A 208 -11.74 -9.71 6.17
CA ASP A 208 -13.14 -9.70 5.74
C ASP A 208 -14.02 -8.95 6.75
N ARG A 209 -13.75 -9.12 8.04
CA ARG A 209 -14.43 -8.36 9.10
C ARG A 209 -14.13 -6.87 9.00
N ASP A 210 -12.89 -6.50 8.77
CA ASP A 210 -12.49 -5.11 8.60
C ASP A 210 -13.15 -4.49 7.36
N ASN A 211 -13.19 -5.20 6.24
CA ASN A 211 -13.91 -4.78 5.05
C ASN A 211 -15.40 -4.54 5.33
N TRP A 212 -16.03 -5.47 6.05
CA TRP A 212 -17.45 -5.37 6.38
C TRP A 212 -17.76 -4.16 7.28
N ILE A 213 -16.94 -3.91 8.29
CA ILE A 213 -17.05 -2.74 9.17
C ILE A 213 -16.78 -1.45 8.40
N TRP A 214 -15.74 -1.45 7.56
CA TRP A 214 -15.35 -0.32 6.73
C TRP A 214 -16.49 0.13 5.81
N ILE A 215 -17.10 -0.82 5.10
CA ILE A 215 -18.20 -0.50 4.18
C ILE A 215 -19.49 -0.12 4.94
N ARG A 216 -19.78 -0.78 6.05
CA ARG A 216 -20.93 -0.45 6.92
C ARG A 216 -20.89 1.00 7.37
N ASP A 217 -19.73 1.47 7.80
CA ASP A 217 -19.53 2.79 8.39
C ASP A 217 -19.03 3.84 7.37
N ALA A 218 -18.95 3.49 6.09
CA ALA A 218 -18.35 4.32 5.05
C ALA A 218 -19.02 5.69 4.91
N GLU A 219 -20.34 5.75 4.89
CA GLU A 219 -21.07 7.01 4.79
C GLU A 219 -20.91 7.87 6.05
N LYS A 220 -21.00 7.26 7.22
CA LYS A 220 -20.78 7.93 8.52
C LYS A 220 -19.39 8.54 8.61
N ASN A 221 -18.39 7.82 8.13
CA ASN A 221 -16.99 8.24 8.16
C ASN A 221 -16.59 9.11 6.94
N LYS A 222 -17.55 9.48 6.10
CA LYS A 222 -17.32 10.33 4.92
C LYS A 222 -16.19 9.80 4.01
N LEU A 223 -16.21 8.50 3.74
CA LEU A 223 -15.17 7.84 2.92
C LEU A 223 -15.27 8.17 1.43
N VAL A 224 -16.30 8.88 1.00
CA VAL A 224 -16.41 9.42 -0.35
C VAL A 224 -16.14 10.91 -0.33
N VAL A 225 -15.22 11.34 -1.16
CA VAL A 225 -14.89 12.74 -1.34
C VAL A 225 -14.89 13.05 -2.84
N GLY A 226 -15.91 13.75 -3.29
CA GLY A 226 -16.06 14.19 -4.67
C GLY A 226 -16.87 13.26 -5.56
N THR A 227 -16.55 11.98 -5.65
CA THR A 227 -17.23 10.99 -6.49
C THR A 227 -17.83 9.85 -5.68
N GLN A 228 -18.83 9.15 -6.25
CA GLN A 228 -19.50 8.02 -5.61
C GLN A 228 -18.67 6.73 -5.79
N CYS A 229 -17.56 6.63 -5.05
CA CYS A 229 -16.61 5.54 -5.13
C CYS A 229 -16.37 4.87 -3.78
N ARG A 230 -15.97 3.60 -3.82
CA ARG A 230 -15.50 2.83 -2.65
C ARG A 230 -14.20 2.11 -2.96
N ILE A 231 -13.50 1.73 -1.91
CA ILE A 231 -12.33 0.87 -1.93
C ILE A 231 -12.44 -0.13 -0.78
N LEU A 232 -12.14 -1.40 -1.07
CA LEU A 232 -11.98 -2.47 -0.08
C LEU A 232 -10.71 -3.26 -0.38
N TYR A 233 -10.11 -3.85 0.64
CA TYR A 233 -9.03 -4.82 0.48
C TYR A 233 -9.63 -6.21 0.37
N GLN A 234 -9.99 -6.63 -0.85
CA GLN A 234 -10.72 -7.86 -1.11
C GLN A 234 -9.86 -8.87 -1.88
N ASP A 235 -10.14 -10.16 -1.66
CA ASP A 235 -9.43 -11.27 -2.32
C ASP A 235 -10.02 -11.66 -3.69
N ALA A 236 -9.41 -12.64 -4.35
CA ALA A 236 -9.74 -13.01 -5.73
C ALA A 236 -11.23 -13.35 -5.94
N LEU A 237 -11.76 -14.27 -5.15
CA LEU A 237 -13.15 -14.73 -5.31
C LEU A 237 -14.16 -13.71 -4.76
N GLY A 238 -13.80 -13.00 -3.70
CA GLY A 238 -14.62 -11.89 -3.19
C GLY A 238 -14.79 -10.77 -4.21
N ARG A 239 -13.71 -10.36 -4.87
CA ARG A 239 -13.77 -9.37 -5.97
C ARG A 239 -14.67 -9.83 -7.11
N ARG A 240 -14.51 -11.09 -7.54
CA ARG A 240 -15.36 -11.67 -8.59
C ARG A 240 -16.84 -11.62 -8.22
N ASP A 241 -17.18 -12.10 -7.04
CA ASP A 241 -18.56 -12.24 -6.61
C ASP A 241 -19.24 -10.86 -6.40
N ILE A 242 -18.52 -9.91 -5.84
CA ILE A 242 -18.99 -8.51 -5.72
C ILE A 242 -19.21 -7.89 -7.11
N ALA A 243 -18.26 -8.06 -8.02
CA ALA A 243 -18.35 -7.53 -9.38
C ALA A 243 -19.53 -8.13 -10.16
N LEU A 244 -19.73 -9.45 -10.08
CA LEU A 244 -20.86 -10.15 -10.69
C LEU A 244 -22.19 -9.65 -10.13
N LYS A 245 -22.27 -9.45 -8.83
CA LYS A 245 -23.48 -8.91 -8.18
C LYS A 245 -23.78 -7.49 -8.67
N PHE A 246 -22.78 -6.64 -8.76
CA PHE A 246 -22.98 -5.29 -9.30
C PHE A 246 -23.46 -5.31 -10.76
N ASN A 247 -22.88 -6.18 -11.59
CA ASN A 247 -23.30 -6.30 -12.98
C ASN A 247 -24.75 -6.82 -13.13
N GLU A 248 -25.16 -7.76 -12.26
CA GLU A 248 -26.56 -8.19 -12.16
C GLU A 248 -27.50 -7.03 -11.78
N MET A 249 -27.11 -6.22 -10.80
CA MET A 249 -27.90 -5.04 -10.39
C MET A 249 -28.05 -4.01 -11.50
N VAL A 250 -26.99 -3.80 -12.29
CA VAL A 250 -27.04 -2.93 -13.50
C VAL A 250 -28.02 -3.52 -14.53
N ARG A 251 -27.92 -4.82 -14.81
CA ARG A 251 -28.82 -5.53 -15.73
C ARG A 251 -30.28 -5.41 -15.34
N ASN A 252 -30.56 -5.49 -14.04
CA ASN A 252 -31.91 -5.40 -13.51
C ASN A 252 -32.43 -3.96 -13.36
N GLY A 253 -31.62 -2.97 -13.71
CA GLY A 253 -32.00 -1.56 -13.60
C GLY A 253 -32.03 -1.02 -12.17
N GLU A 254 -31.44 -1.71 -11.21
CA GLU A 254 -31.39 -1.29 -9.80
C GLU A 254 -30.40 -0.15 -9.57
N ILE A 255 -29.31 -0.14 -10.34
CA ILE A 255 -28.28 0.91 -10.34
C ILE A 255 -27.85 1.23 -11.77
N GLY A 256 -27.24 2.40 -11.95
CA GLY A 256 -26.55 2.74 -13.20
C GLY A 256 -25.24 1.97 -13.36
N PRO A 257 -24.55 2.13 -14.51
CA PRO A 257 -23.28 1.46 -14.76
C PRO A 257 -22.24 1.74 -13.67
N VAL A 258 -21.34 0.77 -13.46
CA VAL A 258 -20.30 0.85 -12.45
C VAL A 258 -18.94 0.69 -13.13
N MET A 259 -17.97 1.52 -12.74
CA MET A 259 -16.57 1.35 -13.12
C MET A 259 -15.84 0.59 -12.01
N LEU A 260 -15.31 -0.57 -12.34
CA LEU A 260 -14.41 -1.32 -11.47
C LEU A 260 -12.96 -0.99 -11.79
N GLY A 261 -12.13 -1.12 -10.77
CA GLY A 261 -10.68 -1.12 -10.91
C GLY A 261 -10.02 -1.66 -9.65
N ARG A 262 -8.73 -1.67 -9.69
CA ARG A 262 -7.91 -1.85 -8.50
C ARG A 262 -6.76 -0.86 -8.51
N ASP A 263 -6.13 -0.70 -7.38
CA ASP A 263 -4.90 0.06 -7.31
C ASP A 263 -3.77 -0.73 -8.01
N HIS A 264 -2.79 -0.03 -8.52
CA HIS A 264 -1.57 -0.63 -9.04
C HIS A 264 -0.77 -1.31 -7.94
N HIS A 265 -0.90 -0.82 -6.74
CA HIS A 265 -0.44 -1.35 -5.46
C HIS A 265 -1.33 -2.53 -5.04
N ASP A 266 -1.03 -3.71 -5.53
CA ASP A 266 -1.86 -4.90 -5.36
C ASP A 266 -1.03 -6.17 -5.52
N THR A 267 -1.61 -7.32 -5.14
CA THR A 267 -0.96 -8.62 -5.26
C THR A 267 -0.65 -9.01 -6.71
N GLY A 268 -1.50 -8.63 -7.67
CA GLY A 268 -1.33 -8.96 -9.09
C GLY A 268 -0.67 -7.85 -9.92
N GLY A 269 -0.77 -6.59 -9.51
CA GLY A 269 -0.04 -5.47 -10.08
C GLY A 269 1.04 -5.06 -9.09
N THR A 270 2.13 -4.47 -9.52
CA THR A 270 3.26 -4.33 -8.60
C THR A 270 3.98 -3.02 -8.73
N ASP A 271 4.39 -2.46 -7.61
CA ASP A 271 5.47 -1.51 -7.47
C ASP A 271 6.78 -2.29 -7.30
N SER A 272 7.14 -3.06 -8.33
CA SER A 272 8.37 -3.84 -8.34
C SER A 272 9.58 -2.92 -8.59
N PRO A 273 10.71 -3.14 -7.92
CA PRO A 273 11.00 -4.21 -6.95
C PRO A 273 10.86 -3.82 -5.47
N TYR A 274 10.46 -2.59 -5.16
CA TYR A 274 10.69 -2.01 -3.83
C TYR A 274 9.51 -2.08 -2.87
N ARG A 275 8.31 -2.43 -3.33
CA ARG A 275 7.09 -2.39 -2.51
C ARG A 275 6.38 -3.74 -2.49
N GLU A 276 5.39 -3.96 -3.35
CA GLU A 276 4.53 -5.15 -3.27
C GLU A 276 5.26 -6.48 -3.51
N THR A 277 6.43 -6.43 -4.11
CA THR A 277 7.27 -7.62 -4.36
C THR A 277 8.45 -7.76 -3.42
N SER A 278 8.64 -6.84 -2.49
CA SER A 278 9.82 -6.82 -1.61
C SER A 278 9.92 -8.04 -0.68
N ASN A 279 8.80 -8.71 -0.40
CA ASN A 279 8.78 -9.97 0.36
C ASN A 279 8.96 -11.24 -0.49
N ILE A 280 9.32 -11.11 -1.76
CA ILE A 280 9.66 -12.23 -2.64
C ILE A 280 11.18 -12.34 -2.70
N TYR A 281 11.74 -13.39 -2.13
CA TYR A 281 13.19 -13.50 -1.87
C TYR A 281 13.97 -14.40 -2.85
N ASP A 282 13.31 -14.90 -3.89
CA ASP A 282 13.95 -15.75 -4.92
C ASP A 282 14.57 -14.96 -6.09
N GLY A 283 14.57 -13.64 -6.02
CA GLY A 283 15.08 -12.74 -7.05
C GLY A 283 14.05 -12.30 -8.08
N SER A 284 12.87 -12.92 -8.14
CA SER A 284 11.83 -12.57 -9.12
C SER A 284 11.19 -11.21 -8.83
N ASN A 285 11.39 -10.64 -7.66
CA ASN A 285 10.94 -9.30 -7.29
C ASN A 285 11.63 -8.17 -8.10
N ILE A 286 12.78 -8.46 -8.72
CA ILE A 286 13.58 -7.45 -9.44
C ILE A 286 13.04 -7.20 -10.84
N THR A 287 12.33 -8.16 -11.40
CA THR A 287 11.87 -8.12 -12.79
C THR A 287 10.57 -7.35 -12.97
N ALA A 288 10.40 -6.70 -14.11
CA ALA A 288 9.18 -6.01 -14.49
C ALA A 288 8.11 -6.95 -15.07
N ASP A 289 8.37 -8.24 -15.18
CA ASP A 289 7.54 -9.21 -15.88
C ASP A 289 6.15 -9.38 -15.23
N MET A 290 6.03 -9.23 -13.92
CA MET A 290 4.72 -9.29 -13.25
C MET A 290 3.76 -8.20 -13.74
N ALA A 291 4.21 -6.96 -13.83
CA ALA A 291 3.40 -5.85 -14.32
C ALA A 291 3.02 -6.03 -15.81
N VAL A 292 3.98 -6.47 -16.63
CA VAL A 292 3.74 -6.77 -18.05
C VAL A 292 2.77 -7.93 -18.22
N HIS A 293 2.93 -8.99 -17.45
CA HIS A 293 2.04 -10.14 -17.45
C HIS A 293 0.61 -9.74 -17.05
N CYS A 294 0.47 -8.95 -16.00
CA CYS A 294 -0.80 -8.38 -15.57
C CYS A 294 -1.47 -7.57 -16.69
N TYR A 295 -0.74 -6.65 -17.30
CA TYR A 295 -1.22 -5.83 -18.41
C TYR A 295 -1.70 -6.68 -19.59
N ALA A 296 -0.84 -7.58 -20.10
CA ALA A 296 -1.15 -8.42 -21.25
C ALA A 296 -2.32 -9.37 -20.99
N GLY A 297 -2.37 -9.97 -19.83
CA GLY A 297 -3.42 -10.92 -19.47
C GLY A 297 -4.78 -10.26 -19.25
N ASN A 298 -4.84 -9.09 -18.68
CA ASN A 298 -6.08 -8.31 -18.55
C ASN A 298 -6.58 -7.83 -19.92
N ALA A 299 -5.68 -7.39 -20.80
CA ALA A 299 -6.03 -7.04 -22.18
C ALA A 299 -6.60 -8.24 -22.95
N ALA A 300 -5.94 -9.39 -22.86
CA ALA A 300 -6.38 -10.62 -23.51
C ALA A 300 -7.76 -11.11 -23.02
N ARG A 301 -8.13 -10.80 -21.78
CA ARG A 301 -9.42 -11.19 -21.19
C ARG A 301 -10.53 -10.17 -21.39
N GLY A 302 -10.26 -9.07 -22.08
CA GLY A 302 -11.28 -8.12 -22.49
C GLY A 302 -11.62 -7.02 -21.48
N MET A 303 -10.72 -6.68 -20.56
CA MET A 303 -10.89 -5.52 -19.69
C MET A 303 -11.09 -4.24 -20.51
N SER A 304 -11.95 -3.33 -20.05
CA SER A 304 -12.26 -2.08 -20.76
C SER A 304 -11.08 -1.12 -20.83
N LEU A 305 -10.23 -1.15 -19.82
CA LEU A 305 -9.01 -0.36 -19.69
C LEU A 305 -7.90 -1.24 -19.12
N VAL A 306 -6.72 -1.13 -19.69
CA VAL A 306 -5.50 -1.71 -19.12
C VAL A 306 -4.41 -0.64 -19.07
N ALA A 307 -3.57 -0.68 -18.05
CA ALA A 307 -2.50 0.27 -17.85
C ALA A 307 -1.19 -0.45 -17.51
N LEU A 308 -0.11 0.08 -18.06
CA LEU A 308 1.26 -0.26 -17.70
C LEU A 308 2.02 1.06 -17.59
N HIS A 309 2.55 1.37 -16.42
CA HIS A 309 3.19 2.66 -16.19
C HIS A 309 4.18 2.61 -15.02
N ASN A 310 4.97 3.68 -14.89
CA ASN A 310 5.86 3.87 -13.74
C ASN A 310 5.13 4.62 -12.63
N GLY A 311 5.23 4.09 -11.42
CA GLY A 311 4.69 4.71 -10.24
C GLY A 311 3.18 4.62 -10.14
N GLY A 312 2.71 4.64 -8.96
CA GLY A 312 1.32 4.79 -8.60
C GLY A 312 1.26 5.74 -7.42
N GLY A 313 0.50 6.81 -7.50
CA GLY A 313 0.36 7.75 -6.41
C GLY A 313 1.26 8.98 -6.55
N VAL A 314 2.10 9.25 -5.58
CA VAL A 314 2.85 10.52 -5.49
C VAL A 314 4.09 10.51 -6.38
N GLY A 315 3.99 11.13 -7.54
CA GLY A 315 5.11 11.32 -8.44
C GLY A 315 5.45 10.09 -9.28
N ILE A 316 6.46 10.24 -10.13
CA ILE A 316 6.97 9.17 -10.97
C ILE A 316 7.96 8.36 -10.15
N SER A 317 7.69 7.08 -10.01
CA SER A 317 8.56 6.13 -9.32
C SER A 317 9.51 5.43 -10.29
N LYS A 318 10.54 4.80 -9.75
CA LYS A 318 11.41 3.88 -10.50
C LYS A 318 10.77 2.50 -10.67
N SER A 319 9.66 2.25 -10.03
CA SER A 319 8.91 1.02 -10.08
C SER A 319 8.02 0.96 -11.31
N ILE A 320 7.64 -0.26 -11.74
CA ILE A 320 6.71 -0.50 -12.83
C ILE A 320 5.44 -1.15 -12.29
N ASN A 321 4.29 -0.72 -12.79
CA ASN A 321 2.97 -1.12 -12.33
C ASN A 321 2.08 -1.58 -13.46
N GLY A 322 1.18 -2.51 -13.17
CA GLY A 322 0.07 -2.90 -14.03
C GLY A 322 -1.29 -2.71 -13.34
N GLY A 323 -2.29 -2.34 -14.10
CA GLY A 323 -3.64 -2.15 -13.59
C GLY A 323 -4.71 -2.35 -14.66
N PHE A 324 -5.96 -2.38 -14.23
CA PHE A 324 -7.12 -2.47 -15.12
C PHE A 324 -8.29 -1.61 -14.67
N GLY A 325 -9.20 -1.35 -15.60
CA GLY A 325 -10.54 -0.87 -15.34
C GLY A 325 -11.56 -1.66 -16.14
N MET A 326 -12.75 -1.86 -15.57
CA MET A 326 -13.85 -2.57 -16.20
C MET A 326 -15.16 -1.85 -16.02
N VAL A 327 -15.85 -1.55 -17.11
CA VAL A 327 -17.20 -0.98 -17.06
C VAL A 327 -18.22 -2.12 -16.95
N LEU A 328 -19.02 -2.09 -15.90
CA LEU A 328 -20.15 -2.99 -15.71
C LEU A 328 -21.39 -2.36 -16.37
N ASP A 329 -21.82 -2.91 -17.49
CA ASP A 329 -22.94 -2.42 -18.29
C ASP A 329 -24.21 -3.30 -18.15
N GLY A 330 -24.14 -4.36 -17.34
CA GLY A 330 -25.20 -5.34 -17.13
C GLY A 330 -25.24 -6.47 -18.15
N SER A 331 -24.38 -6.49 -19.16
CA SER A 331 -24.37 -7.52 -20.19
C SER A 331 -23.87 -8.86 -19.69
N GLU A 332 -24.31 -9.96 -20.33
CA GLU A 332 -23.79 -11.31 -20.10
C GLU A 332 -22.33 -11.42 -20.55
N ARG A 333 -21.92 -10.66 -21.56
CA ARG A 333 -20.52 -10.59 -21.99
C ARG A 333 -19.62 -10.11 -20.84
N VAL A 334 -20.04 -9.11 -20.09
CA VAL A 334 -19.30 -8.60 -18.94
C VAL A 334 -19.23 -9.66 -17.84
N ASP A 335 -20.30 -10.40 -17.58
CA ASP A 335 -20.27 -11.52 -16.63
C ASP A 335 -19.16 -12.53 -16.99
N GLU A 336 -19.05 -12.92 -18.27
CA GLU A 336 -18.02 -13.87 -18.71
C GLU A 336 -16.60 -13.30 -18.58
N ILE A 337 -16.42 -12.02 -18.86
CA ILE A 337 -15.14 -11.34 -18.66
C ILE A 337 -14.77 -11.32 -17.16
N LEU A 338 -15.71 -10.98 -16.28
CA LEU A 338 -15.49 -10.93 -14.84
C LEU A 338 -15.11 -12.29 -14.28
N LYS A 339 -15.79 -13.36 -14.69
CA LYS A 339 -15.47 -14.74 -14.27
C LYS A 339 -14.07 -15.18 -14.64
N ALA A 340 -13.60 -14.77 -15.82
CA ALA A 340 -12.28 -15.14 -16.33
C ALA A 340 -11.16 -14.23 -15.82
N ALA A 341 -11.37 -12.91 -15.84
CA ALA A 341 -10.33 -11.93 -15.63
C ALA A 341 -10.08 -11.59 -14.14
N ILE A 342 -11.13 -11.45 -13.33
CA ILE A 342 -10.95 -11.00 -11.94
C ILE A 342 -10.18 -12.02 -11.10
N PRO A 343 -10.52 -13.31 -11.06
CA PRO A 343 -9.71 -14.28 -10.33
C PRO A 343 -8.28 -14.38 -10.88
N TRP A 344 -8.14 -14.36 -12.21
CA TRP A 344 -6.83 -14.43 -12.85
C TRP A 344 -5.93 -13.27 -12.44
N ASP A 345 -6.42 -12.04 -12.48
CA ASP A 345 -5.64 -10.83 -12.14
C ASP A 345 -5.04 -10.91 -10.73
N THR A 346 -5.81 -11.39 -9.78
CA THR A 346 -5.33 -11.57 -8.40
C THR A 346 -4.42 -12.79 -8.28
N MET A 347 -4.84 -13.93 -8.81
CA MET A 347 -4.15 -15.20 -8.60
C MET A 347 -2.81 -15.30 -9.32
N ILE A 348 -2.54 -14.53 -10.36
CA ILE A 348 -1.19 -14.49 -10.94
C ILE A 348 -0.16 -13.94 -9.97
N GLY A 349 -0.54 -12.94 -9.17
CA GLY A 349 0.32 -12.40 -8.12
C GLY A 349 0.50 -13.39 -6.97
N VAL A 350 -0.59 -14.01 -6.50
CA VAL A 350 -0.53 -15.05 -5.46
C VAL A 350 0.31 -16.23 -5.92
N SER A 351 0.14 -16.67 -7.17
CA SER A 351 0.95 -17.74 -7.77
C SER A 351 2.44 -17.41 -7.78
N ARG A 352 2.80 -16.19 -8.20
CA ARG A 352 4.19 -15.73 -8.19
C ARG A 352 4.80 -15.79 -6.77
N ARG A 353 4.06 -15.32 -5.79
CA ARG A 353 4.45 -15.36 -4.38
C ARG A 353 4.56 -16.80 -3.85
N SER A 354 3.63 -17.67 -4.24
CA SER A 354 3.68 -19.10 -3.92
C SER A 354 4.95 -19.77 -4.48
N TRP A 355 5.29 -19.52 -5.73
CA TRP A 355 6.55 -20.00 -6.32
C TRP A 355 7.78 -19.37 -5.69
N GLY A 356 7.67 -18.15 -5.17
CA GLY A 356 8.68 -17.46 -4.35
C GLY A 356 8.79 -18.00 -2.90
N ARG A 357 7.99 -19.01 -2.55
CA ARG A 357 7.98 -19.68 -1.22
C ARG A 357 7.35 -18.84 -0.09
N CYS A 358 6.51 -17.85 -0.41
CA CYS A 358 5.70 -17.18 0.60
C CYS A 358 4.66 -18.18 1.14
N GLU A 359 4.73 -18.48 2.42
CA GLU A 359 3.94 -19.54 3.08
C GLU A 359 2.43 -19.32 2.90
N HIS A 360 1.94 -18.12 3.22
CA HIS A 360 0.51 -17.80 3.12
C HIS A 360 -0.01 -17.84 1.66
N SER A 361 0.86 -17.58 0.69
CA SER A 361 0.50 -17.72 -0.73
C SER A 361 0.36 -19.19 -1.14
N ILE A 362 1.22 -20.07 -0.60
CA ILE A 362 1.10 -21.52 -0.83
C ILE A 362 -0.22 -22.02 -0.27
N GLU A 363 -0.57 -21.63 0.95
CA GLU A 363 -1.86 -21.97 1.59
C GLU A 363 -3.04 -21.46 0.77
N THR A 364 -2.93 -20.23 0.30
CA THR A 364 -3.99 -19.58 -0.51
C THR A 364 -4.21 -20.28 -1.84
N VAL A 365 -3.13 -20.67 -2.54
CA VAL A 365 -3.26 -21.45 -3.77
C VAL A 365 -3.90 -22.82 -3.51
N ALA A 366 -3.51 -23.49 -2.44
CA ALA A 366 -4.10 -24.77 -2.06
C ALA A 366 -5.61 -24.64 -1.77
N GLU A 367 -6.01 -23.63 -1.02
CA GLU A 367 -7.43 -23.34 -0.74
C GLU A 367 -8.19 -23.00 -2.03
N TYR A 368 -7.63 -22.14 -2.88
CA TYR A 368 -8.23 -21.78 -4.16
C TYR A 368 -8.48 -23.01 -5.04
N ASN A 369 -7.47 -23.86 -5.20
CA ASN A 369 -7.58 -25.09 -5.98
C ASN A 369 -8.66 -26.04 -5.44
N ARG A 370 -8.79 -26.14 -4.11
CA ARG A 370 -9.84 -26.95 -3.48
C ARG A 370 -11.24 -26.40 -3.75
N ILE A 371 -11.43 -25.09 -3.64
CA ILE A 371 -12.71 -24.42 -3.91
C ILE A 371 -13.08 -24.51 -5.40
N ARG A 372 -12.09 -24.47 -6.28
CA ARG A 372 -12.26 -24.43 -7.73
C ARG A 372 -12.08 -25.78 -8.41
N GLU A 373 -12.14 -26.87 -7.66
CA GLU A 373 -11.98 -28.23 -8.21
C GLU A 373 -12.86 -28.45 -9.44
N GLY A 374 -12.25 -28.92 -10.53
CA GLY A 374 -12.92 -29.14 -11.81
C GLY A 374 -13.22 -27.90 -12.64
N GLN A 375 -12.85 -26.72 -12.22
CA GLN A 375 -13.07 -25.45 -12.94
C GLN A 375 -11.78 -24.87 -13.47
N ASP A 376 -10.85 -24.55 -12.60
CA ASP A 376 -9.52 -24.02 -12.90
C ASP A 376 -8.53 -24.46 -11.83
N TYR A 377 -7.26 -24.38 -12.14
CA TYR A 377 -6.19 -24.84 -11.27
C TYR A 377 -4.96 -23.93 -11.36
N VAL A 378 -4.43 -23.52 -10.23
CA VAL A 378 -3.17 -22.78 -10.12
C VAL A 378 -2.07 -23.76 -9.73
N THR A 379 -0.98 -23.80 -10.52
CA THR A 379 0.15 -24.66 -10.21
C THR A 379 0.86 -24.24 -8.92
N MET A 380 1.34 -25.22 -8.17
CA MET A 380 2.02 -25.02 -6.90
C MET A 380 3.48 -25.48 -7.00
N PRO A 381 4.41 -24.86 -6.25
CA PRO A 381 5.76 -25.37 -6.15
C PRO A 381 5.79 -26.70 -5.40
N TYR A 382 6.69 -27.58 -5.80
CA TYR A 382 7.01 -28.75 -5.01
C TYR A 382 7.89 -28.32 -3.83
N LEU A 383 7.46 -28.63 -2.63
CA LEU A 383 8.23 -28.36 -1.41
C LEU A 383 8.95 -29.63 -0.97
N ALA A 384 10.27 -29.59 -0.95
CA ALA A 384 11.07 -30.65 -0.36
C ALA A 384 10.93 -30.62 1.17
N SER A 385 10.85 -31.80 1.80
CA SER A 385 10.86 -31.86 3.26
C SER A 385 12.25 -31.46 3.80
N ASP A 386 12.29 -30.92 5.02
CA ASP A 386 13.53 -30.55 5.70
C ASP A 386 14.50 -31.73 5.77
N GLU A 387 14.00 -32.94 6.03
CA GLU A 387 14.79 -34.19 6.05
C GLU A 387 15.44 -34.49 4.69
N LEU A 388 14.72 -34.23 3.59
CA LEU A 388 15.27 -34.39 2.25
C LEU A 388 16.36 -33.35 1.98
N ILE A 389 16.11 -32.11 2.37
CA ILE A 389 17.07 -31.01 2.21
C ILE A 389 18.34 -31.30 3.01
N GLU A 390 18.23 -31.66 4.28
CA GLU A 390 19.36 -32.03 5.13
C GLU A 390 20.18 -33.18 4.53
N ARG A 391 19.49 -34.22 4.04
CA ARG A 391 20.14 -35.38 3.44
C ARG A 391 20.90 -35.03 2.15
N VAL A 392 20.30 -34.16 1.29
CA VAL A 392 20.89 -33.83 -0.01
C VAL A 392 21.96 -32.75 0.12
N CYS A 393 21.79 -31.82 1.06
CA CYS A 393 22.69 -30.68 1.24
C CYS A 393 23.79 -30.93 2.29
N LYS A 394 23.86 -32.10 2.89
CA LYS A 394 24.75 -32.43 3.98
C LYS A 394 26.24 -32.15 3.69
N ASP A 395 26.62 -32.22 2.41
CA ASP A 395 28.00 -32.01 1.94
C ASP A 395 28.14 -30.74 1.10
N VAL A 396 27.09 -29.91 1.02
CA VAL A 396 27.09 -28.65 0.25
C VAL A 396 27.37 -27.50 1.20
N VAL A 397 28.51 -26.86 1.05
CA VAL A 397 28.76 -25.55 1.68
C VAL A 397 27.90 -24.53 0.94
N VAL A 398 26.81 -24.16 1.51
CA VAL A 398 25.96 -23.06 0.99
C VAL A 398 26.68 -21.76 1.37
N GLU A 399 27.36 -21.13 0.41
CA GLU A 399 27.75 -19.74 0.60
C GLU A 399 26.44 -18.91 0.74
N PRO A 400 26.34 -18.02 1.73
CA PRO A 400 25.18 -17.19 1.87
C PRO A 400 25.01 -16.38 0.61
N HIS A 401 23.88 -16.56 -0.06
CA HIS A 401 23.50 -15.72 -1.20
C HIS A 401 23.34 -14.28 -0.70
N HIS A 402 24.30 -13.45 -1.05
CA HIS A 402 24.16 -12.01 -0.88
C HIS A 402 23.04 -11.56 -1.85
N HIS A 403 21.84 -11.35 -1.31
CA HIS A 403 20.78 -10.68 -2.06
C HIS A 403 21.21 -9.23 -2.27
N THR A 404 21.78 -8.96 -3.43
CA THR A 404 22.08 -7.60 -3.86
C THR A 404 20.77 -6.91 -4.24
N HIS A 405 20.24 -6.15 -3.32
CA HIS A 405 19.22 -5.14 -3.64
C HIS A 405 19.94 -4.00 -4.37
N HIS A 406 19.87 -3.97 -5.68
CA HIS A 406 20.34 -2.86 -6.51
C HIS A 406 19.30 -1.75 -6.61
#